data_d89540e5a77a9880ecf83a63d294a671
#
_entry.id   d89540e5a77a9880ecf83a63d294a671
#
_cell.length_a   1.000
_cell.length_b   1.000
_cell.length_c   1.000
_cell.angle_alpha   90.00
_cell.angle_beta   90.00
_cell.angle_gamma   90.00
#
_symmetry.space_group_name_H-M   'P 1'
#
loop_
_entity.id
_entity.type
_entity.pdbx_description
1 polymer ?
#
loop_
_entity_poly.entity_id
_entity_poly.type
_entity_poly.pdbx_seq_one_letter_code
_entity_poly.pdbx_strand_id
1 'polypeptide(L)'
;RPGMNIAWLAFNTAKPPLDNPEVRHALALAINNQRLMQSIYYGTAETAASMLPRASWAYDNDAKITEYNPQEARARLKALGLENLTLKLWVPTSSQAWNPSPLKTAELIQADMAQIGVKVIIMPVEGRFQEARLMDMNHDLTLSGWATDSNDPDSFFRPLLSCAAIASQTNFAHWCNREFDDVLQKALLSQQLSSRMDAYKEAQRILARELPVLPLASSLRLQAYRYDMKGLVLSPFGNASFAGVSREKTEEVKKP
;
A
#
# COMPACT_ATOMS: atom_id res chain seq x y z
N ARG A 1 -1.95 15.81 -7.12
CA ARG A 1 -0.52 15.46 -7.16
C ARG A 1 -0.31 14.13 -6.43
N PRO A 2 0.54 13.20 -6.92
CA PRO A 2 0.88 11.97 -6.20
C PRO A 2 1.43 12.25 -4.81
N GLY A 3 0.99 11.46 -3.82
CA GLY A 3 1.44 11.60 -2.43
C GLY A 3 2.50 10.56 -2.06
N MET A 4 3.26 10.85 -0.99
CA MET A 4 4.23 9.91 -0.41
C MET A 4 3.54 9.00 0.61
N ASN A 5 2.61 8.20 0.13
CA ASN A 5 1.86 7.22 0.92
C ASN A 5 1.54 5.98 0.09
N ILE A 6 1.28 4.90 0.78
CA ILE A 6 0.92 3.62 0.18
C ILE A 6 -0.08 2.89 1.10
N ALA A 7 -1.09 2.28 0.50
CA ALA A 7 -2.00 1.33 1.14
C ALA A 7 -1.73 -0.06 0.59
N TRP A 8 -1.76 -1.07 1.44
CA TRP A 8 -1.52 -2.46 1.05
C TRP A 8 -2.36 -3.46 1.84
N LEU A 9 -2.43 -4.67 1.33
CA LEU A 9 -2.89 -5.84 2.03
C LEU A 9 -1.66 -6.68 2.42
N ALA A 10 -1.42 -6.90 3.70
CA ALA A 10 -0.36 -7.78 4.17
C ALA A 10 -0.88 -9.21 4.36
N PHE A 11 -0.06 -10.18 3.96
CA PHE A 11 -0.24 -11.59 4.26
C PHE A 11 0.64 -11.97 5.45
N ASN A 12 0.09 -12.63 6.47
CA ASN A 12 0.91 -13.15 7.54
C ASN A 12 1.67 -14.40 7.07
N THR A 13 2.91 -14.21 6.63
CA THR A 13 3.73 -15.28 6.05
C THR A 13 4.24 -16.31 7.06
N ALA A 14 4.06 -16.05 8.36
CA ALA A 14 4.35 -17.03 9.41
C ALA A 14 3.25 -18.10 9.56
N LYS A 15 2.08 -17.88 8.98
CA LYS A 15 0.92 -18.79 9.11
C LYS A 15 0.65 -19.56 7.82
N PRO A 16 0.77 -20.90 7.82
CA PRO A 16 0.31 -21.71 6.70
C PRO A 16 -1.20 -21.48 6.43
N PRO A 17 -1.65 -21.45 5.15
CA PRO A 17 -0.89 -21.65 3.92
C PRO A 17 -0.27 -20.37 3.35
N LEU A 18 -0.32 -19.26 4.05
CA LEU A 18 0.17 -17.96 3.59
C LEU A 18 1.70 -17.85 3.59
N ASP A 19 2.41 -18.84 4.16
CA ASP A 19 3.85 -19.00 4.04
C ASP A 19 4.31 -19.39 2.63
N ASN A 20 3.40 -19.87 1.78
CA ASN A 20 3.67 -20.21 0.39
C ASN A 20 3.39 -19.00 -0.53
N PRO A 21 4.41 -18.48 -1.25
CA PRO A 21 4.23 -17.39 -2.19
C PRO A 21 3.19 -17.66 -3.27
N GLU A 22 3.04 -18.91 -3.72
CA GLU A 22 2.05 -19.28 -4.74
C GLU A 22 0.61 -19.06 -4.25
N VAL A 23 0.36 -19.30 -2.96
CA VAL A 23 -0.94 -19.00 -2.34
C VAL A 23 -1.20 -17.50 -2.32
N ARG A 24 -0.20 -16.70 -1.93
CA ARG A 24 -0.32 -15.24 -1.92
C ARG A 24 -0.57 -14.67 -3.31
N HIS A 25 0.13 -15.16 -4.33
CA HIS A 25 -0.10 -14.77 -5.72
C HIS A 25 -1.50 -15.16 -6.22
N ALA A 26 -1.98 -16.35 -5.87
CA ALA A 26 -3.32 -16.79 -6.23
C ALA A 26 -4.39 -15.88 -5.60
N LEU A 27 -4.27 -15.55 -4.32
CA LEU A 27 -5.18 -14.64 -3.64
C LEU A 27 -5.17 -13.23 -4.24
N ALA A 28 -3.99 -12.72 -4.60
CA ALA A 28 -3.85 -11.41 -5.21
C ALA A 28 -4.58 -11.29 -6.55
N LEU A 29 -4.62 -12.36 -7.36
CA LEU A 29 -5.36 -12.40 -8.62
C LEU A 29 -6.87 -12.23 -8.46
N ALA A 30 -7.41 -12.49 -7.27
CA ALA A 30 -8.83 -12.39 -6.97
C ALA A 30 -9.30 -10.97 -6.68
N ILE A 31 -8.40 -10.04 -6.38
CA ILE A 31 -8.74 -8.69 -5.95
C ILE A 31 -8.91 -7.76 -7.14
N ASN A 32 -10.09 -7.15 -7.25
CA ASN A 32 -10.43 -6.20 -8.30
C ASN A 32 -9.97 -4.79 -7.91
N ASN A 33 -8.73 -4.44 -8.22
CA ASN A 33 -8.15 -3.14 -7.93
C ASN A 33 -8.91 -1.98 -8.59
N GLN A 34 -9.40 -2.16 -9.81
CA GLN A 34 -10.16 -1.14 -10.51
C GLN A 34 -11.44 -0.77 -9.73
N ARG A 35 -12.16 -1.79 -9.23
CA ARG A 35 -13.34 -1.57 -8.41
C ARG A 35 -13.00 -0.86 -7.10
N LEU A 36 -11.88 -1.20 -6.45
CA LEU A 36 -11.41 -0.50 -5.26
C LEU A 36 -11.17 0.98 -5.54
N MET A 37 -10.48 1.31 -6.65
CA MET A 37 -10.23 2.70 -7.03
C MET A 37 -11.52 3.48 -7.25
N GLN A 38 -12.48 2.88 -7.92
CA GLN A 38 -13.78 3.52 -8.21
C GLN A 38 -14.65 3.67 -6.96
N SER A 39 -14.73 2.64 -6.12
CA SER A 39 -15.70 2.56 -5.01
C SER A 39 -15.21 3.14 -3.69
N ILE A 40 -13.90 3.24 -3.50
CA ILE A 40 -13.29 3.72 -2.25
C ILE A 40 -12.67 5.09 -2.43
N TYR A 41 -11.90 5.28 -3.50
CA TYR A 41 -11.08 6.47 -3.68
C TYR A 41 -11.71 7.53 -4.59
N TYR A 42 -12.69 7.18 -5.42
CA TYR A 42 -13.41 8.14 -6.29
C TYR A 42 -12.48 9.06 -7.08
N GLY A 43 -11.39 8.52 -7.62
CA GLY A 43 -10.40 9.30 -8.37
C GLY A 43 -9.39 10.08 -7.52
N THR A 44 -9.36 9.86 -6.20
CA THR A 44 -8.43 10.51 -5.28
C THR A 44 -7.19 9.66 -4.95
N ALA A 45 -6.97 8.59 -5.69
CA ALA A 45 -5.79 7.74 -5.59
C ALA A 45 -5.39 7.18 -6.95
N GLU A 46 -4.16 6.72 -7.02
CA GLU A 46 -3.62 5.90 -8.10
C GLU A 46 -3.50 4.44 -7.65
N THR A 47 -3.74 3.50 -8.56
CA THR A 47 -3.47 2.09 -8.27
C THR A 47 -1.96 1.90 -8.08
N ALA A 48 -1.58 1.24 -7.00
CA ALA A 48 -0.19 0.98 -6.69
C ALA A 48 0.29 -0.31 -7.37
N ALA A 49 1.40 -0.21 -8.08
CA ALA A 49 2.11 -1.36 -8.66
C ALA A 49 3.30 -1.81 -7.80
N SER A 50 3.68 -1.03 -6.80
CA SER A 50 4.84 -1.23 -5.95
C SER A 50 4.57 -0.67 -4.55
N MET A 51 5.39 -1.07 -3.59
CA MET A 51 5.41 -0.46 -2.24
C MET A 51 6.01 0.94 -2.23
N LEU A 52 6.67 1.39 -3.31
CA LEU A 52 7.01 2.78 -3.49
C LEU A 52 5.90 3.52 -4.25
N PRO A 53 5.45 4.69 -3.77
CA PRO A 53 4.58 5.55 -4.55
C PRO A 53 5.32 6.16 -5.74
N ARG A 54 4.57 6.52 -6.79
CA ARG A 54 5.14 7.15 -8.01
C ARG A 54 5.90 8.45 -7.75
N ALA A 55 5.63 9.12 -6.62
CA ALA A 55 6.36 10.32 -6.22
C ALA A 55 7.80 10.04 -5.77
N SER A 56 8.14 8.77 -5.46
CA SER A 56 9.49 8.39 -5.07
C SER A 56 10.46 8.43 -6.25
N TRP A 57 11.64 8.97 -6.03
CA TRP A 57 12.71 9.03 -7.05
C TRP A 57 13.26 7.64 -7.45
N ALA A 58 13.04 6.62 -6.63
CA ALA A 58 13.45 5.24 -6.91
C ALA A 58 12.30 4.35 -7.41
N TYR A 59 11.14 4.93 -7.74
CA TYR A 59 10.03 4.16 -8.27
C TYR A 59 10.43 3.39 -9.54
N ASP A 60 10.11 2.10 -9.59
CA ASP A 60 10.35 1.29 -10.77
C ASP A 60 9.19 1.47 -11.77
N ASN A 61 9.45 2.17 -12.87
CA ASN A 61 8.44 2.41 -13.91
C ASN A 61 8.02 1.12 -14.66
N ASP A 62 8.80 0.05 -14.53
CA ASP A 62 8.48 -1.27 -15.10
C ASP A 62 7.62 -2.11 -14.16
N ALA A 63 7.37 -1.63 -12.92
CA ALA A 63 6.49 -2.29 -11.98
C ALA A 63 5.07 -2.41 -12.53
N LYS A 64 4.50 -3.61 -12.42
CA LYS A 64 3.16 -3.92 -12.97
C LYS A 64 2.14 -4.06 -11.85
N ILE A 65 0.96 -3.49 -12.09
CA ILE A 65 -0.21 -3.74 -11.25
C ILE A 65 -0.56 -5.22 -11.36
N THR A 66 -0.88 -5.85 -10.21
CA THR A 66 -1.32 -7.24 -10.19
C THR A 66 -2.59 -7.40 -11.04
N GLU A 67 -2.57 -8.38 -11.91
CA GLU A 67 -3.71 -8.72 -12.77
C GLU A 67 -4.91 -9.14 -11.93
N TYR A 68 -6.11 -8.78 -12.39
CA TYR A 68 -7.36 -9.30 -11.86
C TYR A 68 -7.83 -10.48 -12.72
N ASN A 69 -7.74 -11.69 -12.17
CA ASN A 69 -8.14 -12.92 -12.85
C ASN A 69 -8.67 -13.93 -11.83
N PRO A 70 -9.95 -13.82 -11.42
CA PRO A 70 -10.52 -14.69 -10.40
C PRO A 70 -10.62 -16.15 -10.84
N GLN A 71 -10.75 -16.43 -12.13
CA GLN A 71 -10.77 -17.79 -12.66
C GLN A 71 -9.41 -18.48 -12.45
N GLU A 72 -8.33 -17.79 -12.77
CA GLU A 72 -6.98 -18.28 -12.53
C GLU A 72 -6.67 -18.41 -11.03
N ALA A 73 -7.12 -17.46 -10.22
CA ALA A 73 -7.00 -17.52 -8.77
C ALA A 73 -7.62 -18.81 -8.22
N ARG A 74 -8.84 -19.10 -8.62
CA ARG A 74 -9.56 -20.30 -8.21
C ARG A 74 -8.86 -21.58 -8.67
N ALA A 75 -8.42 -21.62 -9.92
CA ALA A 75 -7.70 -22.76 -10.48
C ALA A 75 -6.40 -23.06 -9.73
N ARG A 76 -5.62 -22.02 -9.40
CA ARG A 76 -4.38 -22.16 -8.63
C ARG A 76 -4.62 -22.66 -7.22
N LEU A 77 -5.62 -22.14 -6.51
CA LEU A 77 -5.98 -22.61 -5.16
C LEU A 77 -6.45 -24.07 -5.19
N LYS A 78 -7.25 -24.46 -6.17
CA LYS A 78 -7.67 -25.84 -6.36
C LYS A 78 -6.47 -26.76 -6.59
N ALA A 79 -5.54 -26.38 -7.44
CA ALA A 79 -4.30 -27.13 -7.70
C ALA A 79 -3.43 -27.30 -6.44
N LEU A 80 -3.51 -26.36 -5.51
CA LEU A 80 -2.83 -26.40 -4.20
C LEU A 80 -3.63 -27.13 -3.11
N GLY A 81 -4.84 -27.65 -3.43
CA GLY A 81 -5.71 -28.32 -2.47
C GLY A 81 -6.38 -27.39 -1.46
N LEU A 82 -6.55 -26.10 -1.78
CA LEU A 82 -7.05 -25.06 -0.86
C LEU A 82 -8.44 -24.56 -1.27
N GLU A 83 -9.41 -25.48 -1.42
CA GLU A 83 -10.76 -25.12 -1.85
C GLU A 83 -11.64 -24.52 -0.75
N ASN A 84 -11.31 -24.72 0.53
CA ASN A 84 -12.12 -24.32 1.70
C ASN A 84 -11.33 -23.42 2.67
N LEU A 85 -10.57 -22.48 2.14
CA LEU A 85 -9.75 -21.58 2.95
C LEU A 85 -10.60 -20.55 3.67
N THR A 86 -10.34 -20.35 4.96
CA THR A 86 -10.92 -19.27 5.78
C THR A 86 -9.80 -18.39 6.32
N LEU A 87 -9.89 -17.08 6.10
CA LEU A 87 -8.88 -16.10 6.47
C LEU A 87 -9.49 -14.98 7.32
N LYS A 88 -8.81 -14.59 8.38
CA LYS A 88 -9.16 -13.43 9.20
C LYS A 88 -8.46 -12.19 8.66
N LEU A 89 -9.23 -11.16 8.34
CA LEU A 89 -8.74 -9.87 7.86
C LEU A 89 -8.94 -8.80 8.93
N TRP A 90 -7.84 -8.31 9.48
CA TRP A 90 -7.82 -7.20 10.42
C TRP A 90 -7.85 -5.86 9.68
N VAL A 91 -8.72 -4.96 10.13
CA VAL A 91 -8.96 -3.69 9.44
C VAL A 91 -9.26 -2.57 10.43
N PRO A 92 -8.69 -1.36 10.27
CA PRO A 92 -9.07 -0.22 11.09
C PRO A 92 -10.50 0.22 10.79
N THR A 93 -11.22 0.64 11.82
CA THR A 93 -12.62 1.12 11.70
C THR A 93 -12.72 2.56 11.22
N SER A 94 -11.70 3.37 11.45
CA SER A 94 -11.68 4.79 11.11
C SER A 94 -11.02 5.05 9.76
N SER A 95 -11.41 6.17 9.13
CA SER A 95 -10.74 6.70 7.93
C SER A 95 -9.24 6.94 8.22
N GLN A 96 -8.42 6.61 7.25
CA GLN A 96 -6.97 6.76 7.28
C GLN A 96 -6.51 7.67 6.14
N ALA A 97 -5.36 8.32 6.32
CA ALA A 97 -4.78 9.16 5.27
C ALA A 97 -4.48 8.39 3.97
N TRP A 98 -4.21 7.09 4.10
CA TRP A 98 -3.93 6.16 2.99
C TRP A 98 -5.17 5.42 2.47
N ASN A 99 -6.30 5.47 3.19
CA ASN A 99 -7.56 4.85 2.78
C ASN A 99 -8.74 5.55 3.46
N PRO A 100 -9.65 6.20 2.71
CA PRO A 100 -10.77 6.93 3.30
C PRO A 100 -11.84 6.03 3.93
N SER A 101 -11.90 4.75 3.56
CA SER A 101 -12.88 3.79 4.08
C SER A 101 -12.31 2.37 4.13
N PRO A 102 -11.45 2.07 5.15
CA PRO A 102 -10.82 0.75 5.26
C PRO A 102 -11.83 -0.39 5.41
N LEU A 103 -12.89 -0.17 6.18
CA LEU A 103 -13.91 -1.20 6.41
C LEU A 103 -14.64 -1.57 5.11
N LYS A 104 -15.04 -0.59 4.31
CA LYS A 104 -15.67 -0.84 3.00
C LYS A 104 -14.68 -1.52 2.03
N THR A 105 -13.41 -1.17 2.10
CA THR A 105 -12.35 -1.86 1.33
C THR A 105 -12.28 -3.34 1.72
N ALA A 106 -12.32 -3.64 3.02
CA ALA A 106 -12.34 -5.02 3.52
C ALA A 106 -13.58 -5.80 3.04
N GLU A 107 -14.74 -5.16 3.01
CA GLU A 107 -15.99 -5.77 2.49
C GLU A 107 -15.88 -6.10 1.00
N LEU A 108 -15.27 -5.24 0.20
CA LEU A 108 -15.04 -5.50 -1.22
C LEU A 108 -14.03 -6.65 -1.43
N ILE A 109 -12.95 -6.69 -0.64
CA ILE A 109 -11.99 -7.80 -0.66
C ILE A 109 -12.67 -9.10 -0.23
N GLN A 110 -13.50 -9.07 0.81
CA GLN A 110 -14.28 -10.22 1.27
C GLN A 110 -15.17 -10.76 0.14
N ALA A 111 -15.85 -9.90 -0.60
CA ALA A 111 -16.69 -10.29 -1.73
C ALA A 111 -15.87 -10.89 -2.88
N ASP A 112 -14.71 -10.32 -3.19
CA ASP A 112 -13.78 -10.86 -4.20
C ASP A 112 -13.27 -12.25 -3.81
N MET A 113 -12.88 -12.45 -2.57
CA MET A 113 -12.41 -13.73 -2.06
C MET A 113 -13.53 -14.79 -2.06
N ALA A 114 -14.76 -14.41 -1.74
CA ALA A 114 -15.91 -15.31 -1.80
C ALA A 114 -16.12 -15.89 -3.21
N GLN A 115 -15.86 -15.13 -4.25
CA GLN A 115 -15.97 -15.60 -5.64
C GLN A 115 -14.98 -16.72 -5.99
N ILE A 116 -13.89 -16.82 -5.28
CA ILE A 116 -12.89 -17.89 -5.46
C ILE A 116 -12.98 -18.97 -4.39
N GLY A 117 -14.04 -18.99 -3.61
CA GLY A 117 -14.28 -19.99 -2.57
C GLY A 117 -13.52 -19.75 -1.26
N VAL A 118 -12.93 -18.56 -1.07
CA VAL A 118 -12.25 -18.18 0.15
C VAL A 118 -13.18 -17.36 1.05
N LYS A 119 -13.38 -17.84 2.27
CA LYS A 119 -14.15 -17.13 3.29
C LYS A 119 -13.23 -16.15 4.02
N VAL A 120 -13.57 -14.88 4.01
CA VAL A 120 -12.90 -13.84 4.79
C VAL A 120 -13.76 -13.43 5.97
N ILE A 121 -13.18 -13.48 7.17
CA ILE A 121 -13.79 -12.97 8.39
C ILE A 121 -13.18 -11.60 8.68
N ILE A 122 -13.99 -10.57 8.59
CA ILE A 122 -13.55 -9.20 8.87
C ILE A 122 -13.47 -9.00 10.38
N MET A 123 -12.29 -8.57 10.85
CA MET A 123 -11.99 -8.28 12.25
C MET A 123 -11.74 -6.78 12.39
N PRO A 124 -12.78 -5.96 12.63
CA PRO A 124 -12.61 -4.52 12.78
C PRO A 124 -11.92 -4.18 14.09
N VAL A 125 -10.96 -3.25 14.03
CA VAL A 125 -10.18 -2.80 15.18
C VAL A 125 -10.13 -1.28 15.18
N GLU A 126 -10.33 -0.64 16.33
CA GLU A 126 -10.07 0.79 16.46
C GLU A 126 -8.59 1.08 16.13
N GLY A 127 -8.34 2.09 15.29
CA GLY A 127 -7.01 2.36 14.73
C GLY A 127 -5.89 2.44 15.77
N ARG A 128 -6.17 3.03 16.94
CA ARG A 128 -5.22 3.11 18.08
C ARG A 128 -4.84 1.75 18.68
N PHE A 129 -5.64 0.70 18.44
CA PHE A 129 -5.40 -0.65 18.95
C PHE A 129 -4.94 -1.61 17.86
N GLN A 130 -4.90 -1.18 16.60
CA GLN A 130 -4.55 -2.06 15.48
C GLN A 130 -3.16 -2.65 15.66
N GLU A 131 -2.18 -1.81 15.97
CA GLU A 131 -0.80 -2.27 16.19
C GLU A 131 -0.73 -3.28 17.33
N ALA A 132 -1.33 -2.98 18.49
CA ALA A 132 -1.33 -3.88 19.63
C ALA A 132 -1.99 -5.23 19.31
N ARG A 133 -3.04 -5.24 18.49
CA ARG A 133 -3.71 -6.47 18.07
C ARG A 133 -2.91 -7.27 17.05
N LEU A 134 -2.20 -6.57 16.16
CA LEU A 134 -1.32 -7.22 15.18
C LEU A 134 -0.09 -7.85 15.83
N MET A 135 0.33 -7.34 17.01
CA MET A 135 1.40 -7.93 17.81
C MET A 135 1.09 -9.36 18.28
N ASP A 136 -0.18 -9.68 18.49
CA ASP A 136 -0.62 -11.04 18.85
C ASP A 136 -0.49 -12.05 17.70
N MET A 137 -0.15 -11.58 16.49
CA MET A 137 0.03 -12.40 15.27
C MET A 137 -1.15 -13.32 14.94
N ASN A 138 -2.35 -12.92 15.33
CA ASN A 138 -3.57 -13.70 15.14
C ASN A 138 -4.28 -13.42 13.81
N HIS A 139 -3.79 -12.43 13.06
CA HIS A 139 -4.29 -12.11 11.73
C HIS A 139 -3.76 -13.09 10.70
N ASP A 140 -4.56 -13.32 9.67
CA ASP A 140 -4.10 -13.93 8.42
C ASP A 140 -3.75 -12.84 7.41
N LEU A 141 -4.65 -11.85 7.30
CA LEU A 141 -4.50 -10.68 6.46
C LEU A 141 -4.69 -9.41 7.29
N THR A 142 -4.06 -8.32 6.87
CA THR A 142 -4.36 -7.00 7.42
C THR A 142 -4.32 -5.91 6.35
N LEU A 143 -5.30 -5.01 6.37
CA LEU A 143 -5.24 -3.75 5.64
C LEU A 143 -4.41 -2.76 6.43
N SER A 144 -3.39 -2.23 5.81
CA SER A 144 -2.48 -1.28 6.41
C SER A 144 -2.04 -0.22 5.42
N GLY A 145 -1.35 0.77 5.91
CA GLY A 145 -0.81 1.82 5.07
C GLY A 145 0.31 2.57 5.78
N TRP A 146 1.03 3.34 5.01
CA TRP A 146 2.16 4.12 5.45
C TRP A 146 2.21 5.45 4.73
N ALA A 147 2.57 6.48 5.43
CA ALA A 147 2.90 7.78 4.87
C ALA A 147 4.19 8.27 5.52
N THR A 148 5.03 8.91 4.74
CA THR A 148 6.28 9.46 5.22
C THR A 148 6.45 10.91 4.79
N ASP A 149 7.17 11.67 5.58
CA ASP A 149 7.70 12.99 5.25
C ASP A 149 9.15 12.95 4.73
N SER A 150 9.73 11.75 4.71
CA SER A 150 11.06 11.50 4.14
C SER A 150 11.00 11.25 2.63
N ASN A 151 11.98 11.78 1.91
CA ASN A 151 12.17 11.49 0.49
C ASN A 151 13.04 10.24 0.24
N ASP A 152 13.47 9.55 1.30
CA ASP A 152 14.28 8.34 1.17
C ASP A 152 13.37 7.11 0.96
N PRO A 153 13.59 6.36 -0.14
CA PRO A 153 12.83 5.13 -0.41
C PRO A 153 12.95 4.08 0.69
N ASP A 154 14.04 4.07 1.45
CA ASP A 154 14.27 3.13 2.55
C ASP A 154 13.15 3.20 3.60
N SER A 155 12.54 4.37 3.78
CA SER A 155 11.43 4.58 4.70
C SER A 155 10.15 3.77 4.37
N PHE A 156 10.02 3.27 3.14
CA PHE A 156 8.93 2.38 2.73
C PHE A 156 9.30 0.90 2.81
N PHE A 157 10.56 0.56 3.03
CA PHE A 157 11.03 -0.82 3.02
C PHE A 157 11.47 -1.30 4.39
N ARG A 158 12.50 -0.69 4.94
CA ARG A 158 13.15 -1.16 6.17
C ARG A 158 12.23 -1.23 7.38
N PRO A 159 11.46 -0.20 7.74
CA PRO A 159 10.60 -0.25 8.92
C PRO A 159 9.42 -1.19 8.78
N LEU A 160 9.06 -1.59 7.54
CA LEU A 160 7.85 -2.36 7.26
C LEU A 160 8.13 -3.82 6.87
N LEU A 161 9.27 -4.11 6.25
CA LEU A 161 9.50 -5.37 5.53
C LEU A 161 10.87 -6.01 5.80
N SER A 162 11.78 -5.36 6.53
CA SER A 162 13.04 -5.98 6.92
C SER A 162 12.84 -7.06 7.96
N CYS A 163 13.79 -7.99 8.06
CA CYS A 163 13.77 -9.00 9.12
C CYS A 163 13.80 -8.36 10.52
N ALA A 164 14.57 -7.29 10.71
CA ALA A 164 14.64 -6.55 11.97
C ALA A 164 13.30 -5.91 12.37
N ALA A 165 12.48 -5.53 11.39
CA ALA A 165 11.16 -4.95 11.63
C ALA A 165 10.16 -5.94 12.26
N ILE A 166 10.42 -7.24 12.21
CA ILE A 166 9.64 -8.25 12.94
C ILE A 166 9.81 -8.05 14.45
N ALA A 167 11.05 -7.91 14.91
CA ALA A 167 11.34 -7.66 16.33
C ALA A 167 10.83 -6.29 16.79
N SER A 168 10.82 -5.29 15.91
CA SER A 168 10.25 -3.96 16.16
C SER A 168 8.73 -3.93 16.06
N GLN A 169 8.09 -5.03 15.68
CA GLN A 169 6.63 -5.22 15.57
C GLN A 169 5.96 -4.27 14.55
N THR A 170 6.68 -3.90 13.52
CA THR A 170 6.20 -3.05 12.41
C THR A 170 6.08 -3.80 11.08
N ASN A 171 6.60 -5.02 11.01
CA ASN A 171 6.46 -5.91 9.86
C ASN A 171 5.25 -6.84 10.07
N PHE A 172 4.07 -6.40 9.66
CA PHE A 172 2.82 -7.15 9.85
C PHE A 172 2.68 -8.37 8.93
N ALA A 173 3.52 -8.48 7.90
CA ALA A 173 3.61 -9.68 7.09
C ALA A 173 4.45 -10.79 7.74
N HIS A 174 5.19 -10.48 8.81
CA HIS A 174 6.16 -11.39 9.44
C HIS A 174 7.12 -12.04 8.45
N TRP A 175 7.43 -11.30 7.42
CA TRP A 175 8.26 -11.76 6.32
C TRP A 175 9.73 -11.38 6.55
N CYS A 176 10.61 -12.36 6.44
CA CYS A 176 12.05 -12.17 6.55
C CYS A 176 12.73 -12.78 5.34
N ASN A 177 13.33 -11.94 4.51
CA ASN A 177 14.05 -12.34 3.31
C ASN A 177 15.44 -11.70 3.32
N ARG A 178 16.49 -12.53 3.39
CA ARG A 178 17.87 -12.03 3.46
C ARG A 178 18.32 -11.31 2.20
N GLU A 179 17.90 -11.80 1.04
CA GLU A 179 18.19 -11.14 -0.24
C GLU A 179 17.64 -9.71 -0.24
N PHE A 180 16.42 -9.53 0.24
CA PHE A 180 15.81 -8.20 0.37
C PHE A 180 16.58 -7.32 1.35
N ASP A 181 16.92 -7.81 2.53
CA ASP A 181 17.69 -7.08 3.52
C ASP A 181 19.09 -6.70 2.99
N ASP A 182 19.76 -7.59 2.27
CA ASP A 182 21.08 -7.34 1.67
C ASP A 182 21.00 -6.24 0.60
N VAL A 183 19.95 -6.22 -0.20
CA VAL A 183 19.71 -5.18 -1.20
C VAL A 183 19.47 -3.82 -0.53
N LEU A 184 18.70 -3.76 0.56
CA LEU A 184 18.51 -2.54 1.33
C LEU A 184 19.84 -2.05 1.94
N GLN A 185 20.65 -2.95 2.47
CA GLN A 185 21.96 -2.63 3.01
C GLN A 185 22.89 -2.08 1.95
N LYS A 186 22.90 -2.68 0.76
CA LYS A 186 23.65 -2.18 -0.39
C LYS A 186 23.23 -0.77 -0.78
N ALA A 187 21.93 -0.48 -0.78
CA ALA A 187 21.42 0.86 -1.06
C ALA A 187 21.89 1.90 -0.05
N LEU A 188 21.92 1.54 1.25
CA LEU A 188 22.41 2.42 2.31
C LEU A 188 23.90 2.73 2.22
N LEU A 189 24.72 1.74 1.87
CA LEU A 189 26.16 1.87 1.79
C LEU A 189 26.63 2.59 0.52
N SER A 190 25.78 2.67 -0.50
CA SER A 190 26.14 3.31 -1.75
C SER A 190 26.06 4.85 -1.65
N GLN A 191 27.11 5.51 -2.11
CA GLN A 191 27.15 6.97 -2.20
C GLN A 191 26.62 7.48 -3.56
N GLN A 192 26.51 6.63 -4.54
CA GLN A 192 26.04 6.98 -5.88
C GLN A 192 24.53 6.80 -5.98
N LEU A 193 23.82 7.85 -6.40
CA LEU A 193 22.36 7.84 -6.53
C LEU A 193 21.87 6.75 -7.51
N SER A 194 22.58 6.56 -8.62
CA SER A 194 22.25 5.51 -9.60
C SER A 194 22.31 4.11 -9.00
N SER A 195 23.35 3.80 -8.22
CA SER A 195 23.50 2.51 -7.54
C SER A 195 22.44 2.32 -6.46
N ARG A 196 22.06 3.37 -5.74
CA ARG A 196 20.95 3.34 -4.80
C ARG A 196 19.61 3.07 -5.51
N MET A 197 19.37 3.74 -6.63
CA MET A 197 18.19 3.56 -7.45
C MET A 197 18.08 2.10 -7.94
N ASP A 198 19.16 1.53 -8.46
CA ASP A 198 19.18 0.15 -8.93
C ASP A 198 18.89 -0.84 -7.80
N ALA A 199 19.44 -0.62 -6.61
CA ALA A 199 19.17 -1.45 -5.44
C ALA A 199 17.70 -1.36 -5.00
N TYR A 200 17.09 -0.19 -4.95
CA TYR A 200 15.68 -0.05 -4.61
C TYR A 200 14.73 -0.58 -5.69
N LYS A 201 15.11 -0.54 -6.96
CA LYS A 201 14.38 -1.24 -8.01
C LYS A 201 14.42 -2.75 -7.83
N GLU A 202 15.60 -3.30 -7.48
CA GLU A 202 15.72 -4.72 -7.16
C GLU A 202 14.88 -5.11 -5.94
N ALA A 203 14.84 -4.28 -4.90
CA ALA A 203 13.96 -4.49 -3.75
C ALA A 203 12.49 -4.59 -4.17
N GLN A 204 12.03 -3.71 -5.08
CA GLN A 204 10.66 -3.76 -5.62
C GLN A 204 10.39 -5.05 -6.38
N ARG A 205 11.35 -5.56 -7.15
CA ARG A 205 11.24 -6.82 -7.89
C ARG A 205 11.18 -8.03 -6.96
N ILE A 206 11.96 -8.03 -5.89
CA ILE A 206 11.90 -9.08 -4.86
C ILE A 206 10.50 -9.09 -4.21
N LEU A 207 9.97 -7.93 -3.85
CA LEU A 207 8.62 -7.82 -3.29
C LEU A 207 7.53 -8.28 -4.26
N ALA A 208 7.67 -7.99 -5.55
CA ALA A 208 6.72 -8.46 -6.57
C ALA A 208 6.77 -9.98 -6.73
N ARG A 209 7.96 -10.57 -6.66
CA ARG A 209 8.16 -12.02 -6.77
C ARG A 209 7.64 -12.77 -5.55
N GLU A 210 7.97 -12.31 -4.35
CA GLU A 210 7.63 -12.97 -3.10
C GLU A 210 6.24 -12.61 -2.58
N LEU A 211 5.76 -11.43 -2.88
CA LEU A 211 4.46 -10.88 -2.53
C LEU A 211 4.07 -11.06 -1.05
N PRO A 212 4.87 -10.62 -0.09
CA PRO A 212 4.46 -10.63 1.32
C PRO A 212 3.34 -9.62 1.59
N VAL A 213 3.29 -8.58 0.79
CA VAL A 213 2.29 -7.52 0.79
C VAL A 213 1.82 -7.26 -0.63
N LEU A 214 0.54 -6.99 -0.80
CA LEU A 214 -0.06 -6.57 -2.06
C LEU A 214 -0.29 -5.05 -2.02
N PRO A 215 0.48 -4.25 -2.78
CA PRO A 215 0.20 -2.83 -2.92
C PRO A 215 -1.19 -2.61 -3.53
N LEU A 216 -1.97 -1.69 -3.00
CA LEU A 216 -3.33 -1.41 -3.46
C LEU A 216 -3.45 -0.02 -4.07
N ALA A 217 -3.09 1.01 -3.32
CA ALA A 217 -3.33 2.39 -3.71
C ALA A 217 -2.30 3.36 -3.13
N SER A 218 -2.08 4.45 -3.85
CA SER A 218 -1.38 5.63 -3.36
C SER A 218 -2.33 6.83 -3.47
N SER A 219 -2.70 7.42 -2.34
CA SER A 219 -3.62 8.55 -2.30
C SER A 219 -2.98 9.81 -2.85
N LEU A 220 -3.74 10.55 -3.64
CA LEU A 220 -3.33 11.86 -4.14
C LEU A 220 -3.36 12.90 -3.02
N ARG A 221 -2.47 13.85 -3.11
CA ARG A 221 -2.52 15.06 -2.30
C ARG A 221 -3.46 16.05 -2.98
N LEU A 222 -4.58 16.32 -2.32
CA LEU A 222 -5.60 17.23 -2.80
C LEU A 222 -5.72 18.40 -1.81
N GLN A 223 -5.89 19.59 -2.34
CA GLN A 223 -6.16 20.78 -1.56
C GLN A 223 -7.11 21.68 -2.31
N ALA A 224 -8.20 22.04 -1.67
CA ALA A 224 -9.11 23.05 -2.16
C ALA A 224 -8.60 24.44 -1.73
N TYR A 225 -8.64 25.39 -2.65
CA TYR A 225 -8.33 26.78 -2.38
C TYR A 225 -9.21 27.69 -3.22
N ARG A 226 -9.31 28.94 -2.81
CA ARG A 226 -10.12 29.92 -3.52
C ARG A 226 -9.49 30.20 -4.91
N TYR A 227 -10.33 30.41 -5.91
CA TYR A 227 -9.89 30.65 -7.29
C TYR A 227 -9.00 31.89 -7.46
N ASP A 228 -9.13 32.88 -6.55
CA ASP A 228 -8.38 34.13 -6.52
C ASP A 228 -6.99 33.98 -5.84
N MET A 229 -6.66 32.79 -5.33
CA MET A 229 -5.34 32.48 -4.78
C MET A 229 -4.42 31.90 -5.84
N LYS A 230 -3.18 32.37 -5.88
CA LYS A 230 -2.11 31.93 -6.79
C LYS A 230 -0.87 31.53 -6.01
N GLY A 231 0.00 30.76 -6.64
CA GLY A 231 1.31 30.40 -6.09
C GLY A 231 1.28 29.27 -5.04
N LEU A 232 0.14 28.60 -4.85
CA LEU A 232 0.08 27.43 -3.95
C LEU A 232 0.78 26.23 -4.58
N VAL A 233 1.79 25.69 -3.88
CA VAL A 233 2.52 24.48 -4.27
C VAL A 233 2.23 23.37 -3.29
N LEU A 234 1.65 22.27 -3.78
CA LEU A 234 1.41 21.07 -2.98
C LEU A 234 2.69 20.24 -2.87
N SER A 235 3.07 19.95 -1.63
CA SER A 235 4.10 18.96 -1.33
C SER A 235 3.53 17.53 -1.40
N PRO A 236 4.29 16.53 -1.86
CA PRO A 236 3.88 15.13 -1.77
C PRO A 236 3.83 14.61 -0.31
N PHE A 237 4.46 15.30 0.63
CA PHE A 237 4.62 14.88 2.03
C PHE A 237 3.52 15.39 2.98
N GLY A 238 2.53 16.07 2.49
CA GLY A 238 1.45 16.52 3.37
C GLY A 238 1.53 17.96 3.85
N ASN A 239 2.69 18.60 3.79
CA ASN A 239 2.85 19.99 4.13
C ASN A 239 2.51 20.87 2.92
N ALA A 240 1.74 21.92 3.14
CA ALA A 240 1.54 22.96 2.13
C ALA A 240 2.51 24.11 2.42
N SER A 241 3.24 24.55 1.39
CA SER A 241 4.01 25.78 1.47
C SER A 241 3.11 26.94 1.06
N PHE A 242 2.96 27.91 1.96
CA PHE A 242 2.26 29.15 1.68
C PHE A 242 3.23 30.27 1.25
N ALA A 243 4.52 29.99 1.18
CA ALA A 243 5.51 30.93 0.64
C ALA A 243 5.21 31.17 -0.84
N GLY A 244 5.06 32.44 -1.21
CA GLY A 244 4.67 32.84 -2.58
C GLY A 244 3.18 32.77 -2.89
N VAL A 245 2.34 32.41 -1.93
CA VAL A 245 0.89 32.47 -2.11
C VAL A 245 0.45 33.94 -2.09
N SER A 246 -0.26 34.35 -3.13
CA SER A 246 -0.83 35.68 -3.25
C SER A 246 -2.30 35.61 -3.61
N ARG A 247 -3.01 36.68 -3.32
CA ARG A 247 -4.40 36.84 -3.73
C ARG A 247 -4.47 37.84 -4.88
N GLU A 248 -5.07 37.44 -6.01
CA GLU A 248 -5.37 38.37 -7.07
C GLU A 248 -6.43 39.37 -6.56
N LYS A 249 -6.14 40.67 -6.68
CA LYS A 249 -7.16 41.68 -6.45
C LYS A 249 -8.20 41.55 -7.56
N THR A 250 -9.42 41.18 -7.22
CA THR A 250 -10.55 41.29 -8.11
C THR A 250 -10.71 42.81 -8.43
N GLU A 251 -10.47 43.22 -9.67
CA GLU A 251 -10.90 44.57 -10.09
C GLU A 251 -12.40 44.65 -9.84
N GLU A 252 -12.79 45.57 -8.97
CA GLU A 252 -14.21 45.90 -8.81
C GLU A 252 -14.71 46.36 -10.21
N VAL A 253 -15.54 45.51 -10.81
CA VAL A 253 -16.30 45.93 -11.98
C VAL A 253 -17.17 47.09 -11.51
N LYS A 254 -16.72 48.32 -11.78
CA LYS A 254 -17.56 49.49 -11.62
C LYS A 254 -18.80 49.26 -12.47
N LYS A 255 -19.91 48.98 -11.80
CA LYS A 255 -21.23 49.01 -12.48
C LYS A 255 -21.44 50.39 -13.05
N PRO A 256 -21.91 50.50 -14.30
CA PRO A 256 -22.24 51.76 -14.94
C PRO A 256 -23.36 52.50 -14.23
#